data_ec21f482796b20edbe38edaffc4a42b3
#
_entry.id   ec21f482796b20edbe38edaffc4a42b3
#
_cell.length_a   1.000
_cell.length_b   1.000
_cell.length_c   1.000
_cell.angle_alpha   90.00
_cell.angle_beta   90.00
_cell.angle_gamma   90.00
#
_symmetry.space_group_name_H-M   'P 1'
#
loop_
_entity.id
_entity.type
_entity.pdbx_description
1 polymer ?
#
loop_
_entity_poly.entity_id
_entity_poly.type
_entity_poly.pdbx_seq_one_letter_code
_entity_poly.pdbx_strand_id
1 'polypeptide(L)'
;SSSVHRYLSILEEKGLLLRDGDKTRALRMPNETVSSKIPEEEYSSDSITVPVIGSVAAGIPITAEENVIDTFPLPTYFAKHGEVFMLKVKGDSMIDAGILSGDYLIVSKTPNASNGEIIVAMLDGEATVKRFYKENGYFRLQPENEAYEPILTNSLTIIGKVRGVIRTNVH
;
A
#
# COMPACT_ATOMS: atom_id res chain seq x y z
N SER A 1 34.97 26.18 -6.03
CA SER A 1 35.19 25.84 -7.42
C SER A 1 34.39 26.73 -8.36
N SER A 2 34.91 27.02 -9.55
CA SER A 2 34.31 27.89 -10.53
C SER A 2 32.91 27.44 -10.99
N SER A 3 32.60 26.15 -10.96
CA SER A 3 31.28 25.59 -11.32
C SER A 3 30.21 25.97 -10.31
N VAL A 4 30.48 25.90 -9.03
CA VAL A 4 29.53 26.27 -7.97
C VAL A 4 29.19 27.75 -8.04
N HIS A 5 30.18 28.61 -8.23
CA HIS A 5 29.98 30.06 -8.40
C HIS A 5 29.11 30.37 -9.63
N ARG A 6 29.30 29.67 -10.71
CA ARG A 6 28.50 29.82 -11.92
C ARG A 6 27.03 29.46 -11.69
N TYR A 7 26.75 28.34 -11.03
CA TYR A 7 25.36 27.93 -10.71
C TYR A 7 24.69 28.91 -9.74
N LEU A 8 25.40 29.41 -8.73
CA LEU A 8 24.88 30.39 -7.80
C LEU A 8 24.56 31.72 -8.50
N SER A 9 25.40 32.15 -9.43
CA SER A 9 25.14 33.37 -10.23
C SER A 9 23.91 33.21 -11.13
N ILE A 10 23.71 32.05 -11.73
CA ILE A 10 22.53 31.77 -12.55
C ILE A 10 21.24 31.79 -11.70
N LEU A 11 21.27 31.23 -10.51
CA LEU A 11 20.13 31.23 -9.59
C LEU A 11 19.80 32.65 -9.10
N GLU A 12 20.83 33.47 -8.85
CA GLU A 12 20.70 34.86 -8.48
C GLU A 12 20.09 35.70 -9.62
N GLU A 13 20.55 35.51 -10.86
CA GLU A 13 20.04 36.17 -12.07
C GLU A 13 18.58 35.83 -12.35
N LYS A 14 18.16 34.58 -12.06
CA LYS A 14 16.78 34.12 -12.19
C LYS A 14 15.87 34.51 -11.04
N GLY A 15 16.38 35.28 -10.05
CA GLY A 15 15.61 35.67 -8.89
C GLY A 15 15.25 34.54 -7.92
N LEU A 16 15.89 33.39 -8.06
CA LEU A 16 15.67 32.22 -7.20
C LEU A 16 16.56 32.22 -5.95
N LEU A 17 17.54 33.11 -5.88
CA LEU A 17 18.50 33.23 -4.79
C LEU A 17 18.85 34.71 -4.55
N LEU A 18 18.90 35.15 -3.29
CA LEU A 18 19.39 36.45 -2.88
C LEU A 18 20.67 36.28 -2.06
N ARG A 19 21.69 37.11 -2.37
CA ARG A 19 22.87 37.25 -1.53
C ARG A 19 22.64 38.35 -0.48
N ASP A 20 22.87 38.03 0.77
CA ASP A 20 22.91 39.01 1.84
C ASP A 20 24.26 39.72 1.80
N GLY A 21 24.24 41.06 1.55
CA GLY A 21 25.43 41.83 1.26
C GLY A 21 26.43 42.00 2.43
N ASP A 22 26.07 41.67 3.65
CA ASP A 22 26.88 41.84 4.84
C ASP A 22 27.54 40.56 5.40
N LYS A 23 27.18 39.40 4.86
CA LYS A 23 27.77 38.14 5.30
C LYS A 23 28.19 37.28 4.10
N THR A 24 29.47 37.11 3.96
CA THR A 24 30.14 36.43 2.84
C THR A 24 29.69 34.99 2.58
N ARG A 25 28.77 34.41 3.38
CA ARG A 25 28.28 33.01 3.27
C ARG A 25 26.78 32.85 3.51
N ALA A 26 26.02 33.93 3.69
CA ALA A 26 24.59 33.83 3.86
C ALA A 26 23.88 33.93 2.51
N LEU A 27 23.30 32.88 2.05
CA LEU A 27 22.43 32.77 0.88
C LEU A 27 20.99 32.69 1.35
N ARG A 28 20.11 33.55 0.86
CA ARG A 28 18.66 33.53 1.11
C ARG A 28 17.92 33.27 -0.15
N MET A 29 16.87 32.51 -0.06
CA MET A 29 15.88 32.44 -1.10
C MET A 29 15.00 33.68 -1.07
N PRO A 30 14.67 34.29 -2.24
CA PRO A 30 13.81 35.47 -2.31
C PRO A 30 12.37 35.04 -2.06
N ASN A 31 11.96 34.87 -0.93
CA ASN A 31 10.64 34.66 -0.38
C ASN A 31 10.74 33.76 0.83
N GLU A 32 11.09 34.33 1.94
CA GLU A 32 10.70 33.73 3.22
C GLU A 32 9.18 33.83 3.45
N THR A 33 8.44 34.34 2.47
CA THR A 33 6.98 34.21 2.33
C THR A 33 6.55 33.36 1.16
N VAL A 34 7.42 32.50 0.66
CA VAL A 34 6.97 31.20 0.24
C VAL A 34 7.04 30.37 1.54
N SER A 35 6.08 30.58 2.33
CA SER A 35 5.04 29.61 2.48
C SER A 35 5.07 28.81 1.19
N SER A 36 5.90 27.75 1.16
CA SER A 36 5.66 26.64 0.28
C SER A 36 4.20 26.32 0.52
N LYS A 37 3.34 26.93 -0.29
CA LYS A 37 2.13 26.29 -0.71
C LYS A 37 2.61 25.20 -1.70
N ILE A 38 3.31 24.22 -1.22
CA ILE A 38 2.81 22.86 -1.27
C ILE A 38 1.36 23.08 -0.89
N PRO A 39 0.37 22.86 -1.75
CA PRO A 39 -0.98 22.87 -1.26
C PRO A 39 -0.85 22.06 0.02
N GLU A 40 -1.05 22.67 1.18
CA GLU A 40 -1.60 21.97 2.29
C GLU A 40 -2.96 21.49 1.72
N GLU A 41 -2.94 20.49 0.87
CA GLU A 41 -3.91 19.44 1.01
C GLU A 41 -3.75 19.14 2.47
N GLU A 42 -4.70 19.68 3.24
CA GLU A 42 -4.86 19.33 4.62
C GLU A 42 -4.63 17.83 4.65
N TYR A 43 -3.42 17.42 4.97
CA TYR A 43 -3.20 16.15 5.55
C TYR A 43 -3.93 16.28 6.87
N SER A 44 -5.25 16.19 6.79
CA SER A 44 -6.02 15.90 7.97
C SER A 44 -5.31 14.67 8.51
N SER A 45 -4.73 14.79 9.67
CA SER A 45 -4.04 13.73 10.39
C SER A 45 -5.04 12.63 10.79
N ASP A 46 -6.11 12.49 10.03
CA ASP A 46 -7.16 11.54 10.22
C ASP A 46 -6.65 10.18 9.77
N SER A 47 -6.31 9.41 10.76
CA SER A 47 -6.09 7.98 10.61
C SER A 47 -7.38 7.24 10.94
N ILE A 48 -7.59 6.14 10.25
CA ILE A 48 -8.59 5.14 10.60
C ILE A 48 -7.90 3.98 11.30
N THR A 49 -8.55 3.38 12.27
CA THR A 49 -8.10 2.15 12.89
C THR A 49 -8.73 0.98 12.16
N VAL A 50 -7.91 0.10 11.60
CA VAL A 50 -8.38 -1.08 10.86
C VAL A 50 -8.00 -2.37 11.60
N PRO A 51 -8.85 -3.42 11.55
CA PRO A 51 -8.53 -4.70 12.14
C PRO A 51 -7.45 -5.42 11.33
N VAL A 52 -6.54 -6.10 12.04
CA VAL A 52 -5.56 -7.02 11.48
C VAL A 52 -6.05 -8.44 11.67
N ILE A 53 -6.24 -9.15 10.58
CA ILE A 53 -6.71 -10.54 10.55
C ILE A 53 -5.50 -11.46 10.51
N GLY A 54 -5.45 -12.41 11.42
CA GLY A 54 -4.36 -13.40 11.49
C GLY A 54 -4.71 -14.72 10.81
N SER A 55 -5.73 -15.37 11.31
CA SER A 55 -6.28 -16.59 10.74
C SER A 55 -7.79 -16.46 10.66
N VAL A 56 -8.40 -17.19 9.75
CA VAL A 56 -9.84 -17.12 9.53
C VAL A 56 -10.48 -18.40 10.06
N ALA A 57 -11.44 -18.23 10.97
CA ALA A 57 -12.28 -19.33 11.43
C ALA A 57 -13.36 -19.63 10.38
N ALA A 58 -13.58 -20.92 10.11
CA ALA A 58 -14.59 -21.34 9.16
C ALA A 58 -15.99 -20.94 9.62
N GLY A 59 -16.82 -20.48 8.66
CA GLY A 59 -18.25 -20.19 8.90
C GLY A 59 -18.57 -18.85 9.52
N ILE A 60 -17.56 -18.00 9.80
CA ILE A 60 -17.75 -16.62 10.27
C ILE A 60 -17.16 -15.59 9.29
N PRO A 61 -17.65 -14.34 9.28
CA PRO A 61 -17.08 -13.30 8.45
C PRO A 61 -15.59 -13.09 8.75
N ILE A 62 -14.79 -12.77 7.73
CA ILE A 62 -13.34 -12.59 7.88
C ILE A 62 -12.98 -11.50 8.91
N THR A 63 -13.79 -10.45 9.01
CA THR A 63 -13.59 -9.33 9.94
C THR A 63 -14.25 -9.54 11.30
N ALA A 64 -14.76 -10.74 11.59
CA ALA A 64 -15.29 -11.07 12.92
C ALA A 64 -14.20 -10.95 14.00
N GLU A 65 -14.60 -10.59 15.23
CA GLU A 65 -13.66 -10.35 16.33
C GLU A 65 -12.74 -11.54 16.62
N GLU A 66 -13.23 -12.75 16.42
CA GLU A 66 -12.47 -14.00 16.62
C GLU A 66 -11.25 -14.12 15.68
N ASN A 67 -11.29 -13.44 14.53
CA ASN A 67 -10.21 -13.44 13.55
C ASN A 67 -9.21 -12.30 13.78
N VAL A 68 -9.58 -11.29 14.57
CA VAL A 68 -8.76 -10.09 14.77
C VAL A 68 -7.65 -10.38 15.79
N ILE A 69 -6.42 -10.17 15.40
CA ILE A 69 -5.23 -10.33 16.26
C ILE A 69 -4.65 -9.01 16.74
N ASP A 70 -4.94 -7.91 16.06
CA ASP A 70 -4.41 -6.59 16.32
C ASP A 70 -5.23 -5.53 15.61
N THR A 71 -4.92 -4.27 15.84
CA THR A 71 -5.42 -3.12 15.07
C THR A 71 -4.26 -2.29 14.57
N PHE A 72 -4.46 -1.59 13.45
CA PHE A 72 -3.41 -0.78 12.82
C PHE A 72 -3.97 0.56 12.34
N PRO A 73 -3.30 1.69 12.62
CA PRO A 73 -3.70 2.97 12.08
C PRO A 73 -3.27 3.11 10.61
N LEU A 74 -4.21 3.42 9.74
CA LEU A 74 -3.95 3.73 8.34
C LEU A 74 -4.44 5.13 8.00
N PRO A 75 -3.83 5.81 7.01
CA PRO A 75 -4.39 7.03 6.46
C PRO A 75 -5.81 6.82 5.94
N THR A 76 -6.68 7.80 6.14
CA THR A 76 -8.08 7.78 5.66
C THR A 76 -8.20 7.59 4.16
N TYR A 77 -7.15 7.89 3.40
CA TYR A 77 -7.05 7.62 1.97
C TYR A 77 -7.46 6.20 1.59
N PHE A 78 -7.10 5.19 2.39
CA PHE A 78 -7.43 3.80 2.11
C PHE A 78 -8.91 3.47 2.28
N ALA A 79 -9.67 4.27 3.03
CA ALA A 79 -11.09 4.08 3.26
C ALA A 79 -12.00 4.74 2.20
N LYS A 80 -11.44 5.47 1.25
CA LYS A 80 -12.21 6.20 0.22
C LYS A 80 -13.13 5.30 -0.62
N HIS A 81 -12.83 4.02 -0.70
CA HIS A 81 -13.55 3.06 -1.54
C HIS A 81 -14.25 1.94 -0.75
N GLY A 82 -14.48 2.15 0.53
CA GLY A 82 -15.22 1.24 1.39
C GLY A 82 -14.40 0.70 2.57
N GLU A 83 -14.89 -0.39 3.13
CA GLU A 83 -14.29 -1.02 4.29
C GLU A 83 -12.92 -1.60 3.98
N VAL A 84 -11.97 -1.39 4.91
CA VAL A 84 -10.58 -1.82 4.80
C VAL A 84 -10.23 -2.68 6.00
N PHE A 85 -9.49 -3.73 5.78
CA PHE A 85 -8.84 -4.52 6.82
C PHE A 85 -7.42 -4.87 6.41
N MET A 86 -6.63 -5.36 7.36
CA MET A 86 -5.31 -5.90 7.08
C MET A 86 -5.30 -7.41 7.30
N LEU A 87 -4.51 -8.11 6.50
CA LEU A 87 -4.33 -9.55 6.58
C LEU A 87 -2.85 -9.86 6.78
N LYS A 88 -2.53 -10.61 7.82
CA LYS A 88 -1.17 -11.11 8.02
C LYS A 88 -0.92 -12.31 7.10
N VAL A 89 0.14 -12.22 6.30
CA VAL A 89 0.50 -13.24 5.32
C VAL A 89 1.19 -14.41 6.00
N LYS A 90 0.77 -15.62 5.63
CA LYS A 90 1.43 -16.88 5.96
C LYS A 90 1.83 -17.59 4.68
N GLY A 91 3.06 -18.13 4.67
CA GLY A 91 3.56 -18.85 3.50
C GLY A 91 4.19 -17.93 2.45
N ASP A 92 4.61 -18.54 1.36
CA ASP A 92 5.47 -17.96 0.34
C ASP A 92 4.92 -18.06 -1.08
N SER A 93 3.64 -18.33 -1.23
CA SER A 93 3.02 -18.52 -2.55
C SER A 93 2.98 -17.27 -3.43
N MET A 94 3.29 -16.09 -2.88
CA MET A 94 3.23 -14.80 -3.57
C MET A 94 4.57 -14.03 -3.53
N ILE A 95 5.68 -14.71 -3.33
CA ILE A 95 7.01 -14.08 -3.18
C ILE A 95 7.45 -13.31 -4.42
N ASP A 96 7.14 -13.79 -5.62
CA ASP A 96 7.52 -13.13 -6.87
C ASP A 96 6.70 -11.85 -7.14
N ALA A 97 5.60 -11.66 -6.41
CA ALA A 97 4.87 -10.40 -6.34
C ALA A 97 5.34 -9.46 -5.22
N GLY A 98 6.42 -9.83 -4.51
CA GLY A 98 6.98 -9.06 -3.42
C GLY A 98 6.23 -9.19 -2.09
N ILE A 99 5.35 -10.19 -1.97
CA ILE A 99 4.58 -10.48 -0.75
C ILE A 99 5.24 -11.64 -0.02
N LEU A 100 5.77 -11.38 1.16
CA LEU A 100 6.51 -12.34 1.97
C LEU A 100 5.70 -12.80 3.20
N SER A 101 6.02 -13.97 3.71
CA SER A 101 5.45 -14.44 4.99
C SER A 101 5.77 -13.46 6.11
N GLY A 102 4.75 -13.10 6.90
CA GLY A 102 4.86 -12.08 7.95
C GLY A 102 4.50 -10.66 7.52
N ASP A 103 4.34 -10.39 6.22
CA ASP A 103 3.85 -9.12 5.73
C ASP A 103 2.39 -8.88 6.16
N TYR A 104 2.01 -7.61 6.19
CA TYR A 104 0.63 -7.19 6.38
C TYR A 104 0.10 -6.62 5.07
N LEU A 105 -0.99 -7.18 4.57
CA LEU A 105 -1.67 -6.69 3.38
C LEU A 105 -2.75 -5.69 3.77
N ILE A 106 -2.83 -4.58 3.05
CA ILE A 106 -3.96 -3.65 3.10
C ILE A 106 -4.98 -4.13 2.08
N VAL A 107 -6.17 -4.48 2.53
CA VAL A 107 -7.22 -5.10 1.71
C VAL A 107 -8.47 -4.23 1.71
N SER A 108 -8.93 -3.82 0.53
CA SER A 108 -10.25 -3.20 0.34
C SER A 108 -11.28 -4.29 0.15
N LYS A 109 -12.28 -4.31 1.03
CA LYS A 109 -13.36 -5.31 0.98
C LYS A 109 -14.22 -5.09 -0.26
N THR A 110 -14.32 -6.09 -1.09
CA THR A 110 -15.13 -6.09 -2.31
C THR A 110 -15.38 -7.52 -2.78
N PRO A 111 -16.57 -7.83 -3.30
CA PRO A 111 -16.86 -9.16 -3.86
C PRO A 111 -16.39 -9.32 -5.32
N ASN A 112 -15.88 -8.26 -5.95
CA ASN A 112 -15.53 -8.24 -7.36
C ASN A 112 -14.03 -8.00 -7.57
N ALA A 113 -13.50 -8.66 -8.59
CA ALA A 113 -12.14 -8.46 -9.05
C ALA A 113 -12.04 -8.56 -10.58
N SER A 114 -11.03 -7.91 -11.11
CA SER A 114 -10.65 -7.99 -12.53
C SER A 114 -9.44 -8.89 -12.71
N ASN A 115 -9.26 -9.43 -13.91
CA ASN A 115 -8.14 -10.29 -14.25
C ASN A 115 -6.80 -9.57 -13.95
N GLY A 116 -5.90 -10.29 -13.30
CA GLY A 116 -4.57 -9.81 -12.93
C GLY A 116 -4.49 -9.11 -11.57
N GLU A 117 -5.61 -8.85 -10.91
CA GLU A 117 -5.61 -8.28 -9.56
C GLU A 117 -5.22 -9.32 -8.51
N ILE A 118 -4.50 -8.89 -7.47
CA ILE A 118 -4.21 -9.72 -6.30
C ILE A 118 -5.36 -9.58 -5.33
N ILE A 119 -5.95 -10.69 -4.95
CA ILE A 119 -7.14 -10.77 -4.11
C ILE A 119 -6.92 -11.61 -2.87
N VAL A 120 -7.77 -11.39 -1.89
CA VAL A 120 -8.04 -12.33 -0.80
C VAL A 120 -9.34 -13.03 -1.15
N ALA A 121 -9.30 -14.36 -1.20
CA ALA A 121 -10.45 -15.20 -1.45
C ALA A 121 -10.62 -16.26 -0.35
N MET A 122 -11.86 -16.64 -0.12
CA MET A 122 -12.19 -17.82 0.69
C MET A 122 -12.37 -19.01 -0.25
N LEU A 123 -11.63 -20.05 0.01
CA LEU A 123 -11.70 -21.31 -0.70
C LEU A 123 -11.68 -22.45 0.33
N ASP A 124 -12.71 -23.30 0.31
CA ASP A 124 -12.84 -24.44 1.23
C ASP A 124 -12.69 -24.07 2.73
N GLY A 125 -13.18 -22.87 3.10
CA GLY A 125 -13.14 -22.37 4.48
C GLY A 125 -11.83 -21.70 4.90
N GLU A 126 -10.88 -21.56 3.99
CA GLU A 126 -9.60 -20.92 4.24
C GLU A 126 -9.43 -19.66 3.38
N ALA A 127 -8.79 -18.62 3.97
CA ALA A 127 -8.42 -17.44 3.22
C ALA A 127 -7.10 -17.67 2.48
N THR A 128 -7.07 -17.31 1.21
CA THR A 128 -5.87 -17.38 0.37
C THR A 128 -5.64 -16.09 -0.38
N VAL A 129 -4.38 -15.76 -0.61
CA VAL A 129 -3.96 -14.59 -1.41
C VAL A 129 -3.37 -15.09 -2.71
N LYS A 130 -3.96 -14.70 -3.82
CA LYS A 130 -3.54 -15.13 -5.16
C LYS A 130 -3.85 -14.04 -6.19
N ARG A 131 -3.25 -14.16 -7.36
CA ARG A 131 -3.65 -13.37 -8.52
C ARG A 131 -4.87 -14.00 -9.19
N PHE A 132 -5.87 -13.19 -9.41
CA PHE A 132 -7.18 -13.62 -9.91
C PHE A 132 -7.25 -13.58 -11.43
N TYR A 133 -7.83 -14.63 -12.02
CA TYR A 133 -8.21 -14.66 -13.42
C TYR A 133 -9.56 -15.39 -13.57
N LYS A 134 -10.46 -14.77 -14.32
CA LYS A 134 -11.70 -15.39 -14.78
C LYS A 134 -11.47 -15.96 -16.17
N GLU A 135 -11.55 -17.26 -16.27
CA GLU A 135 -11.39 -18.02 -17.50
C GLU A 135 -12.76 -18.45 -18.06
N ASN A 136 -12.76 -19.21 -19.15
CA ASN A 136 -14.00 -19.72 -19.74
C ASN A 136 -14.56 -20.86 -18.86
N GLY A 137 -15.57 -20.52 -18.04
CA GLY A 137 -16.30 -21.46 -17.20
C GLY A 137 -15.65 -21.80 -15.87
N TYR A 138 -14.53 -21.20 -15.50
CA TYR A 138 -13.86 -21.39 -14.21
C TYR A 138 -13.05 -20.17 -13.79
N PHE A 139 -12.59 -20.16 -12.55
CA PHE A 139 -11.66 -19.19 -12.01
C PHE A 139 -10.29 -19.83 -11.82
N ARG A 140 -9.24 -19.08 -12.11
CA ARG A 140 -7.87 -19.47 -11.82
C ARG A 140 -7.29 -18.52 -10.77
N LEU A 141 -6.84 -19.10 -9.66
CA LEU A 141 -6.09 -18.43 -8.62
C LEU A 141 -4.62 -18.76 -8.82
N GLN A 142 -3.89 -17.79 -9.34
CA GLN A 142 -2.49 -17.93 -9.74
C GLN A 142 -1.55 -17.55 -8.60
N PRO A 143 -0.70 -18.48 -8.11
CA PRO A 143 0.41 -18.11 -7.23
C PRO A 143 1.49 -17.34 -7.99
N GLU A 144 2.21 -16.51 -7.29
CA GLU A 144 3.41 -15.84 -7.77
C GLU A 144 4.65 -16.51 -7.14
N ASN A 145 4.79 -17.79 -7.41
CA ASN A 145 5.90 -18.65 -7.00
C ASN A 145 5.82 -19.96 -7.80
N GLU A 146 6.86 -20.29 -8.51
CA GLU A 146 6.92 -21.49 -9.36
C GLU A 146 6.79 -22.82 -8.60
N ALA A 147 7.03 -22.81 -7.29
CA ALA A 147 6.87 -24.00 -6.44
C ALA A 147 5.39 -24.37 -6.19
N TYR A 148 4.45 -23.52 -6.57
CA TYR A 148 3.01 -23.72 -6.34
C TYR A 148 2.25 -23.82 -7.65
N GLU A 149 1.31 -24.78 -7.71
CA GLU A 149 0.42 -24.92 -8.84
C GLU A 149 -0.77 -23.95 -8.76
N PRO A 150 -1.28 -23.47 -9.91
CA PRO A 150 -2.53 -22.71 -9.95
C PRO A 150 -3.71 -23.50 -9.39
N ILE A 151 -4.60 -22.82 -8.70
CA ILE A 151 -5.86 -23.38 -8.20
C ILE A 151 -6.95 -23.07 -9.21
N LEU A 152 -7.58 -24.10 -9.75
CA LEU A 152 -8.71 -24.00 -10.67
C LEU A 152 -9.99 -24.37 -9.92
N THR A 153 -10.98 -23.49 -9.96
CA THR A 153 -12.25 -23.71 -9.25
C THR A 153 -13.43 -23.10 -9.99
N ASN A 154 -14.59 -23.71 -9.86
CA ASN A 154 -15.84 -23.15 -10.37
C ASN A 154 -16.55 -22.26 -9.35
N SER A 155 -16.11 -22.29 -8.10
CA SER A 155 -16.73 -21.55 -7.01
C SER A 155 -15.67 -21.00 -6.06
N LEU A 156 -15.70 -19.70 -5.83
CA LEU A 156 -14.91 -19.04 -4.81
C LEU A 156 -15.64 -17.81 -4.31
N THR A 157 -15.31 -17.36 -3.11
CA THR A 157 -15.81 -16.10 -2.57
C THR A 157 -14.65 -15.11 -2.52
N ILE A 158 -14.77 -14.02 -3.28
CA ILE A 158 -13.80 -12.91 -3.21
C ILE A 158 -14.14 -12.06 -1.99
N ILE A 159 -13.16 -11.86 -1.12
CA ILE A 159 -13.30 -11.04 0.09
C ILE A 159 -12.86 -9.62 -0.16
N GLY A 160 -11.76 -9.45 -0.89
CA GLY A 160 -11.24 -8.12 -1.17
C GLY A 160 -10.05 -8.11 -2.11
N LYS A 161 -9.63 -6.89 -2.44
CA LYS A 161 -8.46 -6.60 -3.28
C LYS A 161 -7.30 -6.12 -2.42
N VAL A 162 -6.11 -6.62 -2.71
CA VAL A 162 -4.89 -6.15 -2.08
C VAL A 162 -4.51 -4.78 -2.67
N ARG A 163 -4.36 -3.78 -1.79
CA ARG A 163 -4.02 -2.40 -2.14
C ARG A 163 -2.59 -2.03 -1.81
N GLY A 164 -1.99 -2.70 -0.86
CA GLY A 164 -0.64 -2.40 -0.42
C GLY A 164 -0.10 -3.45 0.53
N VAL A 165 1.18 -3.31 0.82
CA VAL A 165 1.94 -4.19 1.71
C VAL A 165 2.66 -3.34 2.73
N ILE A 166 2.58 -3.72 4.00
CA ILE A 166 3.40 -3.16 5.06
C ILE A 166 4.30 -4.28 5.61
N ARG A 167 5.58 -4.03 5.61
CA ARG A 167 6.58 -4.93 6.19
C ARG A 167 7.26 -4.24 7.36
N THR A 168 7.14 -4.83 8.53
CA THR A 168 7.67 -4.26 9.78
C THR A 168 9.08 -4.75 10.11
N ASN A 169 9.48 -5.88 9.54
CA ASN A 169 10.80 -6.47 9.73
C ASN A 169 11.48 -6.67 8.38
N VAL A 170 12.52 -5.91 8.14
CA VAL A 170 13.41 -6.07 6.97
C VAL A 170 14.73 -6.65 7.45
N HIS A 171 15.08 -7.79 6.90
CA HIS A 171 16.34 -8.49 7.20
C HIS A 171 17.29 -8.44 6.01
#